data_1222c30b0f6b51e9cf21328a1492ea61
#
_entry.id   1222c30b0f6b51e9cf21328a1492ea61
#
_cell.length_a   1.000
_cell.length_b   1.000
_cell.length_c   1.000
_cell.angle_alpha   90.00
_cell.angle_beta   90.00
_cell.angle_gamma   90.00
#
_symmetry.space_group_name_H-M   'P 1'
#
loop_
_entity.id
_entity.type
_entity.pdbx_description
1 polymer ?
#
loop_
_entity_poly.entity_id
_entity_poly.type
_entity_poly.pdbx_seq_one_letter_code
_entity_poly.pdbx_strand_id
1 'polypeptide(L)'
;HAEVEEWMRRGVMPDLQPIVQALDASIRAANPGLRYAIKWKRAYYGLPDLGWIIEVVPYDVSVNVVFLGGADFVDPPPLGTTDRSRYVKVKTPEEARGPEMRRWVEQAQRVLGWT
;
A
#
# COMPACT_ATOMS: atom_id res chain seq x y z
N HIS A 1 -8.78 -6.27 9.04
CA HIS A 1 -8.09 -6.75 10.23
C HIS A 1 -8.27 -5.76 11.39
N ALA A 2 -8.46 -6.26 12.59
CA ALA A 2 -8.73 -5.41 13.76
C ALA A 2 -7.60 -4.41 14.04
N GLU A 3 -6.36 -4.82 13.89
CA GLU A 3 -5.21 -3.96 14.12
C GLU A 3 -5.16 -2.79 13.11
N VAL A 4 -5.46 -3.07 11.85
CA VAL A 4 -5.51 -2.05 10.81
C VAL A 4 -6.65 -1.06 11.07
N GLU A 5 -7.82 -1.57 11.47
CA GLU A 5 -8.96 -0.73 11.79
C GLU A 5 -8.70 0.17 12.99
N GLU A 6 -8.04 -0.36 14.02
CA GLU A 6 -7.68 0.40 15.20
C GLU A 6 -6.70 1.53 14.86
N TRP A 7 -5.65 1.20 14.10
CA TRP A 7 -4.69 2.18 13.62
C TRP A 7 -5.37 3.27 12.80
N MET A 8 -6.27 2.88 11.91
CA MET A 8 -6.98 3.81 11.05
C MET A 8 -7.80 4.80 11.87
N ARG A 9 -8.52 4.31 12.88
CA ARG A 9 -9.34 5.19 13.72
C ARG A 9 -8.52 6.18 14.52
N ARG A 10 -7.34 5.78 14.97
CA ARG A 10 -6.52 6.60 15.86
C ARG A 10 -5.51 7.48 15.15
N GLY A 11 -4.94 7.00 14.04
CA GLY A 11 -3.80 7.62 13.41
C GLY A 11 -4.04 8.24 12.04
N VAL A 12 -5.24 8.05 11.47
CA VAL A 12 -5.54 8.53 10.13
C VAL A 12 -6.58 9.63 10.19
N MET A 13 -6.33 10.73 9.48
CA MET A 13 -7.28 11.84 9.39
C MET A 13 -8.64 11.31 8.90
N PRO A 14 -9.76 11.79 9.47
CA PRO A 14 -11.08 11.28 9.10
C PRO A 14 -11.37 11.29 7.60
N ASP A 15 -10.95 12.34 6.89
CA ASP A 15 -11.18 12.45 5.45
C ASP A 15 -10.41 11.40 4.65
N LEU A 16 -9.33 10.86 5.20
CA LEU A 16 -8.49 9.86 4.52
C LEU A 16 -8.88 8.43 4.87
N GLN A 17 -9.70 8.21 5.90
CA GLN A 17 -10.08 6.87 6.30
C GLN A 17 -10.77 6.06 5.20
N PRO A 18 -11.70 6.63 4.41
CA PRO A 18 -12.28 5.88 3.29
C PRO A 18 -11.26 5.43 2.26
N ILE A 19 -10.22 6.24 2.04
CA ILE A 19 -9.13 5.89 1.11
C ILE A 19 -8.35 4.70 1.66
N VAL A 20 -7.97 4.76 2.93
CA VAL A 20 -7.22 3.67 3.58
C VAL A 20 -8.05 2.39 3.61
N GLN A 21 -9.36 2.49 3.88
CA GLN A 21 -10.26 1.32 3.85
C GLN A 21 -10.30 0.69 2.47
N ALA A 22 -10.41 1.51 1.42
CA ALA A 22 -10.45 1.02 0.05
C ALA A 22 -9.13 0.36 -0.35
N LEU A 23 -8.00 0.96 0.06
CA LEU A 23 -6.67 0.39 -0.20
C LEU A 23 -6.50 -0.96 0.51
N ASP A 24 -6.85 -1.03 1.78
CA ASP A 24 -6.75 -2.28 2.53
C ASP A 24 -7.58 -3.38 1.90
N ALA A 25 -8.81 -3.06 1.50
CA ALA A 25 -9.69 -4.02 0.84
C ALA A 25 -9.12 -4.49 -0.50
N SER A 26 -8.58 -3.58 -1.31
CA SER A 26 -8.00 -3.91 -2.61
C SER A 26 -6.76 -4.79 -2.47
N ILE A 27 -5.90 -4.45 -1.51
CA ILE A 27 -4.66 -5.19 -1.27
C ILE A 27 -4.98 -6.61 -0.78
N ARG A 28 -5.89 -6.73 0.20
CA ARG A 28 -6.26 -8.04 0.73
C ARG A 28 -6.99 -8.90 -0.28
N ALA A 29 -7.79 -8.29 -1.16
CA ALA A 29 -8.51 -9.03 -2.20
C ALA A 29 -7.56 -9.64 -3.22
N ALA A 30 -6.41 -9.00 -3.47
CA ALA A 30 -5.42 -9.51 -4.42
C ALA A 30 -4.76 -10.80 -3.91
N ASN A 31 -4.56 -10.91 -2.58
CA ASN A 31 -3.99 -12.11 -1.98
C ASN A 31 -4.40 -12.22 -0.51
N PRO A 32 -5.33 -13.12 -0.16
CA PRO A 32 -5.74 -13.30 1.23
C PRO A 32 -4.62 -13.78 2.16
N GLY A 33 -3.53 -14.31 1.60
CA GLY A 33 -2.38 -14.77 2.39
C GLY A 33 -1.38 -13.71 2.76
N LEU A 34 -1.62 -12.44 2.42
CA LEU A 34 -0.73 -11.36 2.78
C LEU A 34 -0.68 -11.19 4.30
N ARG A 35 0.53 -11.02 4.81
CA ARG A 35 0.75 -10.61 6.19
C ARG A 35 0.67 -9.10 6.26
N TYR A 36 0.34 -8.58 7.44
CA TYR A 36 0.28 -7.14 7.66
C TYR A 36 0.91 -6.80 9.01
N ALA A 37 1.35 -5.56 9.15
CA ALA A 37 1.83 -5.02 10.43
C ALA A 37 1.66 -3.52 10.43
N ILE A 38 1.45 -2.95 11.61
CA ILE A 38 1.45 -1.51 11.81
C ILE A 38 2.80 -1.16 12.47
N LYS A 39 3.60 -0.37 11.76
CA LYS A 39 4.92 0.07 12.23
C LYS A 39 5.10 1.53 11.88
N TRP A 40 5.66 2.30 12.82
CA TRP A 40 5.95 3.73 12.58
C TRP A 40 4.73 4.49 12.03
N LYS A 41 3.52 4.17 12.54
CA LYS A 41 2.25 4.80 12.15
C LYS A 41 1.87 4.55 10.69
N ARG A 42 2.34 3.46 10.12
CA ARG A 42 2.08 3.06 8.73
C ARG A 42 1.64 1.61 8.67
N ALA A 43 0.89 1.26 7.64
CA ALA A 43 0.49 -0.13 7.42
C ALA A 43 1.42 -0.77 6.40
N TYR A 44 1.94 -1.95 6.74
CA TYR A 44 2.81 -2.74 5.85
C TYR A 44 2.11 -4.04 5.48
N TYR A 45 2.28 -4.44 4.23
CA TYR A 45 1.77 -5.72 3.72
C TYR A 45 2.92 -6.50 3.12
N GLY A 46 2.96 -7.81 3.37
CA GLY A 46 4.09 -8.61 2.93
C GLY A 46 3.77 -10.07 2.69
N LEU A 47 4.76 -10.75 2.13
CA LEU A 47 4.72 -12.19 1.85
C LEU A 47 5.98 -12.83 2.42
N PRO A 48 5.91 -14.11 2.87
CA PRO A 48 7.07 -14.76 3.49
C PRO A 48 8.33 -14.76 2.61
N ASP A 49 8.17 -14.93 1.31
CA ASP A 49 9.31 -15.04 0.38
C ASP A 49 9.81 -13.70 -0.12
N LEU A 50 8.97 -12.66 -0.07
CA LEU A 50 9.29 -11.36 -0.68
C LEU A 50 9.52 -10.25 0.35
N GLY A 51 9.19 -10.49 1.62
CA GLY A 51 9.26 -9.46 2.66
C GLY A 51 8.11 -8.48 2.55
N TRP A 52 8.32 -7.26 3.01
CA TRP A 52 7.31 -6.20 2.95
C TRP A 52 7.28 -5.64 1.53
N ILE A 53 6.13 -5.73 0.89
CA ILE A 53 5.98 -5.35 -0.52
C ILE A 53 5.21 -4.05 -0.71
N ILE A 54 4.31 -3.72 0.21
CA ILE A 54 3.48 -2.51 0.12
C ILE A 54 3.48 -1.81 1.46
N GLU A 55 3.59 -0.48 1.43
CA GLU A 55 3.49 0.38 2.60
C GLU A 55 2.43 1.44 2.34
N VAL A 56 1.48 1.61 3.26
CA VAL A 56 0.44 2.63 3.16
C VAL A 56 0.74 3.72 4.17
N VAL A 57 1.00 4.93 3.68
CA VAL A 57 1.45 6.07 4.49
C VAL A 57 0.44 7.21 4.38
N PRO A 58 -0.41 7.44 5.40
CA PRO A 58 -1.33 8.57 5.37
C PRO A 58 -0.60 9.88 5.72
N TYR A 59 -0.95 10.94 4.99
CA TYR A 59 -0.50 12.31 5.26
C TYR A 59 -1.72 13.17 5.61
N ASP A 60 -1.65 14.48 5.35
CA ASP A 60 -2.75 15.38 5.69
C ASP A 60 -3.87 15.39 4.64
N VAL A 61 -3.50 15.32 3.36
CA VAL A 61 -4.47 15.46 2.26
C VAL A 61 -4.43 14.30 1.27
N SER A 62 -3.54 13.34 1.48
CA SER A 62 -3.40 12.19 0.57
C SER A 62 -2.80 11.00 1.32
N VAL A 63 -2.91 9.83 0.69
CA VAL A 63 -2.30 8.60 1.18
C VAL A 63 -1.29 8.14 0.15
N ASN A 64 -0.03 7.97 0.57
CA ASN A 64 0.97 7.40 -0.32
C ASN A 64 0.91 5.88 -0.23
N VAL A 65 0.89 5.24 -1.39
CA VAL A 65 1.04 3.78 -1.48
C VAL A 65 2.43 3.53 -2.04
N VAL A 66 3.30 2.98 -1.21
CA VAL A 66 4.70 2.74 -1.55
C VAL A 66 4.86 1.27 -1.89
N PHE A 67 5.39 1.00 -3.08
CA PHE A 67 5.72 -0.35 -3.52
C PHE A 67 7.22 -0.50 -3.37
N LEU A 68 7.64 -1.33 -2.42
CA LEU A 68 9.04 -1.38 -2.00
C LEU A 68 9.98 -1.95 -3.06
N GLY A 69 9.45 -2.71 -4.01
CA GLY A 69 10.18 -3.15 -5.19
C GLY A 69 9.66 -2.53 -6.48
N GLY A 70 8.96 -1.40 -6.38
CA GLY A 70 8.22 -0.81 -7.51
C GLY A 70 9.05 -0.47 -8.74
N ALA A 71 10.34 -0.17 -8.57
CA ALA A 71 11.20 0.13 -9.71
C ALA A 71 11.38 -1.06 -10.66
N ASP A 72 11.16 -2.28 -10.16
CA ASP A 72 11.29 -3.50 -10.94
C ASP A 72 9.98 -3.92 -11.62
N PHE A 73 8.92 -3.13 -11.46
CA PHE A 73 7.64 -3.41 -12.13
C PHE A 73 7.75 -3.19 -13.63
N VAL A 74 6.87 -3.82 -14.38
CA VAL A 74 6.76 -3.61 -15.83
C VAL A 74 6.36 -2.15 -16.12
N ASP A 75 5.39 -1.62 -15.35
CA ASP A 75 5.04 -0.20 -15.41
C ASP A 75 5.11 0.39 -14.00
N PRO A 76 6.30 0.90 -13.60
CA PRO A 76 6.47 1.40 -12.24
C PRO A 76 5.54 2.54 -11.87
N PRO A 77 5.15 2.65 -10.59
CA PRO A 77 4.47 3.86 -10.11
C PRO A 77 5.34 5.10 -10.36
N PRO A 78 4.71 6.28 -10.49
CA PRO A 78 5.39 7.46 -11.05
C PRO A 78 6.38 8.16 -10.13
N LEU A 79 6.29 7.98 -8.82
CA LEU A 79 7.04 8.79 -7.87
C LEU A 79 8.07 7.95 -7.12
N GLY A 80 9.14 8.59 -6.68
CA GLY A 80 10.18 7.96 -5.90
C GLY A 80 11.57 8.25 -6.42
N THR A 81 12.53 8.34 -5.48
CA THR A 81 13.92 8.67 -5.80
C THR A 81 14.91 7.63 -5.29
N THR A 82 14.43 6.59 -4.59
CA THR A 82 15.31 5.53 -4.12
C THR A 82 15.58 4.52 -5.22
N ASP A 83 16.55 3.63 -4.99
CA ASP A 83 16.94 2.64 -5.99
C ASP A 83 15.80 1.72 -6.39
N ARG A 84 14.93 1.34 -5.43
CA ARG A 84 13.96 0.30 -5.67
C ARG A 84 12.50 0.69 -5.41
N SER A 85 12.23 1.53 -4.40
CA SER A 85 10.84 1.85 -4.07
C SER A 85 10.28 2.90 -5.02
N ARG A 86 9.00 2.75 -5.34
CA ARG A 86 8.21 3.73 -6.11
C ARG A 86 6.85 3.87 -5.45
N TYR A 87 6.25 5.03 -5.56
CA TYR A 87 4.98 5.26 -4.90
C TYR A 87 4.02 6.09 -5.75
N VAL A 88 2.76 6.10 -5.32
CA VAL A 88 1.73 6.91 -5.92
C VAL A 88 0.94 7.59 -4.80
N LYS A 89 0.48 8.82 -5.04
CA LYS A 89 -0.40 9.54 -4.11
C LYS A 89 -1.84 9.23 -4.46
N VAL A 90 -2.61 8.79 -3.46
CA VAL A 90 -4.02 8.46 -3.64
C VAL A 90 -4.84 9.50 -2.88
N LYS A 91 -5.76 10.15 -3.57
CA LYS A 91 -6.57 11.22 -3.02
C LYS A 91 -8.05 10.88 -2.91
N THR A 92 -8.49 9.80 -3.53
CA THR A 92 -9.89 9.38 -3.51
C THR A 92 -10.00 7.87 -3.36
N PRO A 93 -11.12 7.37 -2.78
CA PRO A 93 -11.36 5.93 -2.75
C PRO A 93 -11.45 5.30 -4.13
N GLU A 94 -11.92 6.04 -5.13
CA GLU A 94 -12.01 5.56 -6.51
C GLU A 94 -10.62 5.24 -7.08
N GLU A 95 -9.64 6.11 -6.83
CA GLU A 95 -8.26 5.82 -7.23
C GLU A 95 -7.72 4.57 -6.56
N ALA A 96 -8.07 4.37 -5.28
CA ALA A 96 -7.64 3.20 -4.52
C ALA A 96 -8.19 1.89 -5.10
N ARG A 97 -9.34 1.95 -5.77
CA ARG A 97 -10.01 0.79 -6.36
C ARG A 97 -9.80 0.70 -7.88
N GLY A 98 -9.05 1.62 -8.46
CA GLY A 98 -8.91 1.72 -9.91
C GLY A 98 -8.04 0.63 -10.53
N PRO A 99 -8.06 0.54 -11.88
CA PRO A 99 -7.29 -0.48 -12.58
C PRO A 99 -5.78 -0.32 -12.44
N GLU A 100 -5.28 0.90 -12.35
CA GLU A 100 -3.85 1.14 -12.13
C GLU A 100 -3.40 0.56 -10.80
N MET A 101 -4.14 0.85 -9.73
CA MET A 101 -3.82 0.33 -8.40
C MET A 101 -3.83 -1.20 -8.40
N ARG A 102 -4.82 -1.81 -9.05
CA ARG A 102 -4.90 -3.27 -9.13
C ARG A 102 -3.69 -3.86 -9.85
N ARG A 103 -3.23 -3.23 -10.93
CA ARG A 103 -2.05 -3.69 -11.66
C ARG A 103 -0.79 -3.62 -10.79
N TRP A 104 -0.61 -2.52 -10.07
CA TRP A 104 0.55 -2.36 -9.19
C TRP A 104 0.54 -3.35 -8.03
N VAL A 105 -0.62 -3.54 -7.40
CA VAL A 105 -0.76 -4.52 -6.31
C VAL A 105 -0.46 -5.93 -6.81
N GLU A 106 -0.93 -6.27 -8.01
CA GLU A 106 -0.66 -7.57 -8.62
C GLU A 106 0.84 -7.76 -8.89
N GLN A 107 1.50 -6.76 -9.46
CA GLN A 107 2.94 -6.83 -9.73
C GLN A 107 3.75 -6.92 -8.44
N ALA A 108 3.32 -6.26 -7.39
CA ALA A 108 4.02 -6.27 -6.11
C ALA A 108 4.17 -7.68 -5.54
N GLN A 109 3.26 -8.58 -5.88
CA GLN A 109 3.29 -9.95 -5.38
C GLN A 109 4.32 -10.82 -6.08
N ARG A 110 5.04 -10.30 -7.06
CA ARG A 110 6.02 -11.04 -7.85
C ARG A 110 7.42 -10.45 -7.77
N VAL A 111 7.59 -9.39 -7.02
CA VAL A 111 8.85 -8.64 -6.96
C VAL A 111 9.32 -8.58 -5.51
N LEU A 112 10.62 -8.81 -5.32
CA LEU A 112 11.22 -8.76 -3.98
C LEU A 112 11.00 -7.36 -3.38
N GLY A 113 10.51 -7.36 -2.17
CA GLY A 113 10.30 -6.14 -1.40
C GLY A 113 11.44 -5.89 -0.42
N TRP A 114 11.07 -5.38 0.74
CA TRP A 114 12.01 -5.02 1.79
C TRP A 114 12.11 -6.15 2.81
N THR A 115 13.25 -6.78 2.87
CA THR A 115 13.54 -7.83 3.83
C THR A 115 14.43 -7.28 4.96
#